data_cbf76d45482875077a713415b3ad578b
#
_entry.id   cbf76d45482875077a713415b3ad578b
#
_cell.length_a   1.000
_cell.length_b   1.000
_cell.length_c   1.000
_cell.angle_alpha   90.00
_cell.angle_beta   90.00
_cell.angle_gamma   90.00
#
_symmetry.space_group_name_H-M   'P 1'
#
loop_
_entity.id
_entity.type
_entity.pdbx_description
1 polymer ?
#
loop_
_entity_poly.entity_id
_entity_poly.type
_entity_poly.pdbx_seq_one_letter_code
_entity_poly.pdbx_strand_id
1 'polypeptide(L)'
;MEGRFRPLRTWFPCGIVLVNALLVFLLTTEPIRSWIPTDSRGIVVSFRENSFLLGLVGAFTGFSVGRLFLPDSVVLGRSSTRHPRVLGRVLIVPVCAAQISGYLTGILGALAMVRFDRGGEVVVPFLAVCLGLLSLTAWGFLIGSTLHSNIGTFAVVMTVVLFVYSPLVVNSYFLPGTRVSARALGMVWAINEPSADLTFSYTGEIARVLFYLMILAVGALLFVWSFRAKSSSRIERSVAVPMIAAIVTISGVGALFTPPQFAKDDSTIPCETSGNVKVCQYAAYQRLVPKVTSIGQRFSQVVPGAISAKPVTEYDESAVPIPHPHGTEEEWTRATSQSFADFLSGATVCINNRAGGAEVPEEALLRAFDLSAELMRRTGAEGEGQGSPDSAFSQQLRGMSSQEFSDWFDENASDIRTCAIAG
;
A
#
# COMPACT_ATOMS: atom_id res chain seq x y z
N MET A 1 12.58 -25.62 39.26
CA MET A 1 12.77 -25.01 37.94
C MET A 1 11.51 -24.32 37.36
N GLU A 2 10.32 -24.67 37.77
CA GLU A 2 9.06 -24.04 37.32
C GLU A 2 8.94 -22.55 37.65
N GLY A 3 9.51 -22.05 38.73
CA GLY A 3 9.41 -20.65 39.13
C GLY A 3 10.14 -19.65 38.23
N ARG A 4 11.20 -20.06 37.51
CA ARG A 4 11.98 -19.14 36.60
C ARG A 4 11.35 -18.93 35.23
N PHE A 5 10.40 -19.79 34.82
CA PHE A 5 9.71 -19.66 33.53
C PHE A 5 8.33 -18.97 33.64
N ARG A 6 7.82 -18.71 34.85
CA ARG A 6 6.54 -18.02 35.04
C ARG A 6 6.49 -16.64 34.38
N PRO A 7 7.50 -15.75 34.51
CA PRO A 7 7.45 -14.44 33.86
C PRO A 7 7.48 -14.53 32.33
N LEU A 8 8.26 -15.44 31.73
CA LEU A 8 8.27 -15.64 30.27
C LEU A 8 6.92 -16.16 29.74
N ARG A 9 6.16 -16.87 30.60
CA ARG A 9 4.87 -17.44 30.17
C ARG A 9 3.71 -16.44 30.16
N THR A 10 3.77 -15.38 30.93
CA THR A 10 2.66 -14.41 31.08
C THR A 10 3.02 -13.03 30.59
N TRP A 11 4.12 -12.45 31.04
CA TRP A 11 4.49 -11.05 30.71
C TRP A 11 5.03 -10.88 29.30
N PHE A 12 5.80 -11.84 28.81
CA PHE A 12 6.42 -11.74 27.48
C PHE A 12 5.36 -11.74 26.35
N PRO A 13 4.37 -12.66 26.30
CA PRO A 13 3.27 -12.56 25.34
C PRO A 13 2.47 -11.26 25.45
N CYS A 14 2.17 -10.79 26.66
CA CYS A 14 1.47 -9.51 26.86
C CYS A 14 2.26 -8.33 26.29
N GLY A 15 3.58 -8.30 26.51
CA GLY A 15 4.45 -7.29 25.91
C GLY A 15 4.43 -7.32 24.38
N ILE A 16 4.42 -8.51 23.77
CA ILE A 16 4.31 -8.68 22.32
C ILE A 16 2.97 -8.15 21.81
N VAL A 17 1.86 -8.49 22.46
CA VAL A 17 0.53 -7.96 22.11
C VAL A 17 0.54 -6.43 22.13
N LEU A 18 1.02 -5.86 23.24
CA LEU A 18 1.03 -4.40 23.43
C LEU A 18 1.88 -3.69 22.35
N VAL A 19 3.10 -4.16 22.11
CA VAL A 19 4.01 -3.55 21.11
C VAL A 19 3.42 -3.64 19.71
N ASN A 20 2.91 -4.80 19.30
CA ASN A 20 2.33 -4.95 17.98
C ASN A 20 1.01 -4.16 17.84
N ALA A 21 0.15 -4.14 18.87
CA ALA A 21 -1.06 -3.35 18.85
C ALA A 21 -0.76 -1.85 18.72
N LEU A 22 0.23 -1.34 19.48
CA LEU A 22 0.65 0.04 19.41
C LEU A 22 1.25 0.39 18.04
N LEU A 23 2.11 -0.46 17.50
CA LEU A 23 2.70 -0.24 16.17
C LEU A 23 1.63 -0.23 15.07
N VAL A 24 0.71 -1.19 15.06
CA VAL A 24 -0.38 -1.22 14.08
C VAL A 24 -1.29 0.00 14.27
N PHE A 25 -1.60 0.37 15.49
CA PHE A 25 -2.39 1.57 15.77
C PHE A 25 -1.71 2.82 15.22
N LEU A 26 -0.46 3.05 15.53
CA LEU A 26 0.27 4.26 15.11
C LEU A 26 0.54 4.29 13.61
N LEU A 27 0.85 3.14 13.01
CA LEU A 27 1.29 3.08 11.61
C LEU A 27 0.15 2.81 10.62
N THR A 28 -0.97 2.27 11.07
CA THR A 28 -2.10 1.91 10.19
C THR A 28 -3.37 2.64 10.59
N THR A 29 -3.77 2.59 11.86
CA THR A 29 -5.04 3.15 12.31
C THR A 29 -5.02 4.66 12.38
N GLU A 30 -3.93 5.25 12.87
CA GLU A 30 -3.82 6.71 12.99
C GLU A 30 -3.73 7.40 11.61
N PRO A 31 -2.93 6.93 10.65
CA PRO A 31 -2.98 7.46 9.28
C PRO A 31 -4.37 7.34 8.65
N ILE A 32 -5.05 6.18 8.77
CA ILE A 32 -6.41 6.00 8.23
C ILE A 32 -7.40 6.96 8.88
N ARG A 33 -7.23 7.28 10.16
CA ARG A 33 -8.09 8.25 10.86
C ARG A 33 -7.96 9.67 10.31
N SER A 34 -6.76 10.06 9.92
CA SER A 34 -6.48 11.36 9.29
C SER A 34 -6.76 11.34 7.77
N TRP A 35 -6.95 10.18 7.18
CA TRP A 35 -7.20 10.02 5.76
C TRP A 35 -8.67 10.23 5.41
N ILE A 36 -8.87 10.55 4.13
CA ILE A 36 -10.18 10.41 3.51
C ILE A 36 -10.65 8.99 3.74
N PRO A 37 -11.92 8.83 4.08
CA PRO A 37 -12.50 7.54 4.34
C PRO A 37 -12.24 6.57 3.19
N THR A 38 -11.21 5.76 3.36
CA THR A 38 -10.85 4.69 2.44
C THR A 38 -11.86 3.54 2.58
N ASP A 39 -11.99 2.76 1.54
CA ASP A 39 -12.71 1.50 1.61
C ASP A 39 -11.92 0.48 2.47
N SER A 40 -12.51 -0.68 2.66
CA SER A 40 -11.88 -1.77 3.40
C SER A 40 -10.55 -2.24 2.78
N ARG A 41 -10.29 -1.97 1.48
CA ARG A 41 -9.02 -2.26 0.77
C ARG A 41 -7.88 -1.41 1.31
N GLY A 42 -8.13 -0.13 1.58
CA GLY A 42 -7.13 0.80 2.13
C GLY A 42 -6.54 0.36 3.46
N ILE A 43 -7.33 -0.34 4.31
CA ILE A 43 -6.82 -0.92 5.56
C ILE A 43 -5.73 -1.96 5.28
N VAL A 44 -6.00 -2.87 4.33
CA VAL A 44 -5.04 -3.94 3.98
C VAL A 44 -3.79 -3.35 3.35
N VAL A 45 -3.95 -2.34 2.50
CA VAL A 45 -2.83 -1.64 1.85
C VAL A 45 -1.96 -0.97 2.90
N SER A 46 -2.53 -0.15 3.77
CA SER A 46 -1.79 0.53 4.84
C SER A 46 -1.11 -0.46 5.79
N PHE A 47 -1.76 -1.58 6.10
CA PHE A 47 -1.15 -2.64 6.89
C PHE A 47 0.03 -3.30 6.17
N ARG A 48 -0.05 -3.50 4.84
CA ARG A 48 1.04 -4.03 4.01
C ARG A 48 2.23 -3.08 3.93
N GLU A 49 2.00 -1.80 3.75
CA GLU A 49 3.07 -0.79 3.69
C GLU A 49 3.92 -0.80 4.96
N ASN A 50 3.30 -1.03 6.10
CA ASN A 50 3.97 -1.10 7.39
C ASN A 50 4.56 -2.48 7.73
N SER A 51 4.43 -3.44 6.82
CA SER A 51 4.88 -4.83 7.03
C SER A 51 6.38 -4.97 7.26
N PHE A 52 7.20 -4.02 6.80
CA PHE A 52 8.64 -4.03 7.08
C PHE A 52 8.94 -3.89 8.58
N LEU A 53 8.39 -2.86 9.22
CA LEU A 53 8.58 -2.63 10.64
C LEU A 53 7.96 -3.75 11.49
N LEU A 54 6.74 -4.16 11.16
CA LEU A 54 6.07 -5.27 11.83
C LEU A 54 6.82 -6.59 11.63
N GLY A 55 7.38 -6.81 10.45
CA GLY A 55 8.21 -7.95 10.11
C GLY A 55 9.53 -7.98 10.88
N LEU A 56 10.19 -6.83 11.05
CA LEU A 56 11.38 -6.71 11.90
C LEU A 56 11.06 -7.10 13.35
N VAL A 57 10.02 -6.51 13.93
CA VAL A 57 9.60 -6.83 15.31
C VAL A 57 9.28 -8.32 15.44
N GLY A 58 8.54 -8.90 14.49
CA GLY A 58 8.22 -10.31 14.45
C GLY A 58 9.47 -11.19 14.37
N ALA A 59 10.36 -10.91 13.42
CA ALA A 59 11.58 -11.67 13.20
C ALA A 59 12.53 -11.60 14.41
N PHE A 60 12.72 -10.41 15.00
CA PHE A 60 13.54 -10.27 16.23
C PHE A 60 12.92 -10.94 17.44
N THR A 61 11.59 -10.91 17.57
CA THR A 61 10.89 -11.66 18.61
C THR A 61 11.11 -13.16 18.46
N GLY A 62 10.93 -13.68 17.24
CA GLY A 62 11.24 -15.07 16.90
C GLY A 62 12.69 -15.42 17.19
N PHE A 63 13.64 -14.60 16.77
CA PHE A 63 15.07 -14.77 17.01
C PHE A 63 15.41 -14.84 18.49
N SER A 64 14.87 -13.94 19.31
CA SER A 64 15.09 -13.91 20.75
C SER A 64 14.61 -15.18 21.43
N VAL A 65 13.43 -15.67 21.04
CA VAL A 65 12.89 -16.95 21.54
C VAL A 65 13.73 -18.13 21.03
N GLY A 66 14.16 -18.10 19.75
CA GLY A 66 15.01 -19.12 19.14
C GLY A 66 16.33 -19.30 19.87
N ARG A 67 16.94 -18.22 20.35
CA ARG A 67 18.20 -18.25 21.12
C ARG A 67 18.09 -19.06 22.42
N LEU A 68 16.91 -19.21 22.99
CA LEU A 68 16.71 -20.06 24.17
C LEU A 68 16.97 -21.54 23.87
N PHE A 69 17.04 -21.93 22.60
CA PHE A 69 17.34 -23.30 22.15
C PHE A 69 18.80 -23.53 21.78
N LEU A 70 19.68 -22.54 21.92
CA LEU A 70 21.12 -22.75 21.75
C LEU A 70 21.66 -23.68 22.84
N PRO A 71 22.72 -24.48 22.56
CA PRO A 71 23.31 -25.44 23.50
C PRO A 71 23.73 -24.85 24.83
N ASP A 72 24.21 -23.59 24.79
CA ASP A 72 24.67 -22.87 25.98
C ASP A 72 23.54 -22.13 26.71
N SER A 73 22.30 -22.25 26.22
CA SER A 73 21.14 -21.60 26.83
C SER A 73 20.68 -22.30 28.10
N VAL A 74 20.08 -21.52 29.00
CA VAL A 74 19.50 -21.97 30.27
C VAL A 74 18.39 -23.01 30.08
N VAL A 75 17.73 -23.03 28.91
CA VAL A 75 16.55 -23.86 28.62
C VAL A 75 16.94 -25.30 28.26
N LEU A 76 18.04 -25.46 27.52
CA LEU A 76 18.52 -26.77 27.07
C LEU A 76 19.67 -27.32 27.94
N GLY A 77 19.88 -26.76 29.13
CA GLY A 77 20.85 -27.31 30.05
C GLY A 77 20.83 -28.84 30.06
N ARG A 78 22.00 -29.48 30.23
CA ARG A 78 22.33 -30.89 30.03
C ARG A 78 21.33 -31.96 30.60
N SER A 79 20.27 -31.53 31.29
CA SER A 79 19.28 -32.42 31.95
C SER A 79 17.87 -32.38 31.37
N SER A 80 17.60 -31.67 30.29
CA SER A 80 16.23 -31.59 29.75
C SER A 80 15.90 -32.82 28.91
N THR A 81 15.11 -33.72 29.48
CA THR A 81 14.52 -34.89 28.81
C THR A 81 13.32 -34.51 27.90
N ARG A 82 12.90 -33.25 27.89
CA ARG A 82 11.75 -32.80 27.09
C ARG A 82 12.10 -32.74 25.59
N HIS A 83 11.24 -33.35 24.80
CA HIS A 83 11.42 -33.40 23.36
C HIS A 83 11.40 -31.98 22.74
N PRO A 84 12.38 -31.59 21.91
CA PRO A 84 12.49 -30.23 21.31
C PRO A 84 11.22 -29.72 20.62
N ARG A 85 10.44 -30.66 20.03
CA ARG A 85 9.15 -30.32 19.39
C ARG A 85 8.12 -29.76 20.37
N VAL A 86 8.09 -30.30 21.63
CA VAL A 86 7.16 -29.82 22.65
C VAL A 86 7.57 -28.45 23.13
N LEU A 87 8.86 -28.22 23.37
CA LEU A 87 9.38 -26.92 23.75
C LEU A 87 9.16 -25.86 22.65
N GLY A 88 9.42 -26.22 21.38
CA GLY A 88 9.12 -25.34 20.24
C GLY A 88 7.66 -24.92 20.20
N ARG A 89 6.73 -25.87 20.36
CA ARG A 89 5.28 -25.56 20.40
C ARG A 89 4.89 -24.69 21.59
N VAL A 90 5.41 -24.96 22.77
CA VAL A 90 5.07 -24.22 23.99
C VAL A 90 5.59 -22.79 23.97
N LEU A 91 6.67 -22.49 23.22
CA LEU A 91 7.25 -21.15 23.14
C LEU A 91 6.81 -20.40 21.90
N ILE A 92 6.85 -21.02 20.70
CA ILE A 92 6.57 -20.30 19.45
C ILE A 92 5.07 -20.05 19.23
N VAL A 93 4.21 -21.01 19.59
CA VAL A 93 2.76 -20.85 19.40
C VAL A 93 2.18 -19.68 20.19
N PRO A 94 2.49 -19.49 21.49
CA PRO A 94 2.05 -18.32 22.23
C PRO A 94 2.58 -17.00 21.65
N VAL A 95 3.80 -16.98 21.11
CA VAL A 95 4.39 -15.81 20.46
C VAL A 95 3.61 -15.45 19.19
N CYS A 96 3.36 -16.44 18.33
CA CYS A 96 2.56 -16.24 17.13
C CYS A 96 1.11 -15.79 17.46
N ALA A 97 0.49 -16.40 18.44
CA ALA A 97 -0.84 -16.02 18.90
C ALA A 97 -0.86 -14.59 19.46
N ALA A 98 0.16 -14.21 20.24
CA ALA A 98 0.30 -12.87 20.77
C ALA A 98 0.49 -11.82 19.66
N GLN A 99 1.26 -12.15 18.62
CA GLN A 99 1.43 -11.25 17.47
C GLN A 99 0.11 -11.03 16.72
N ILE A 100 -0.60 -12.11 16.37
CA ILE A 100 -1.92 -11.99 15.71
C ILE A 100 -2.88 -11.18 16.57
N SER A 101 -2.94 -11.46 17.88
CA SER A 101 -3.79 -10.70 18.79
C SER A 101 -3.41 -9.22 18.83
N GLY A 102 -2.12 -8.89 18.79
CA GLY A 102 -1.63 -7.51 18.70
C GLY A 102 -2.05 -6.84 17.40
N TYR A 103 -1.90 -7.51 16.26
CA TYR A 103 -2.32 -6.98 14.95
C TYR A 103 -3.82 -6.73 14.89
N LEU A 104 -4.63 -7.70 15.32
CA LEU A 104 -6.09 -7.56 15.38
C LEU A 104 -6.50 -6.42 16.30
N THR A 105 -5.92 -6.32 17.50
CA THR A 105 -6.22 -5.24 18.45
C THR A 105 -5.86 -3.87 17.88
N GLY A 106 -4.70 -3.75 17.26
CA GLY A 106 -4.24 -2.47 16.69
C GLY A 106 -5.10 -1.99 15.52
N ILE A 107 -5.65 -2.91 14.71
CA ILE A 107 -6.47 -2.57 13.54
C ILE A 107 -7.95 -2.34 13.87
N LEU A 108 -8.41 -2.71 15.07
CA LEU A 108 -9.83 -2.56 15.46
C LEU A 108 -10.35 -1.14 15.28
N GLY A 109 -9.50 -0.13 15.58
CA GLY A 109 -9.83 1.27 15.37
C GLY A 109 -10.12 1.60 13.91
N ALA A 110 -9.28 1.13 12.99
CA ALA A 110 -9.46 1.31 11.55
C ALA A 110 -10.71 0.57 11.06
N LEU A 111 -10.93 -0.67 11.52
CA LEU A 111 -12.11 -1.46 11.17
C LEU A 111 -13.42 -0.79 11.61
N ALA A 112 -13.43 -0.08 12.73
CA ALA A 112 -14.61 0.64 13.20
C ALA A 112 -14.95 1.89 12.36
N MET A 113 -13.97 2.45 11.63
CA MET A 113 -14.13 3.66 10.82
C MET A 113 -14.57 3.37 9.39
N VAL A 114 -14.32 2.17 8.91
CA VAL A 114 -14.55 1.77 7.51
C VAL A 114 -15.87 1.02 7.38
N ARG A 115 -16.65 1.37 6.36
CA ARG A 115 -17.85 0.60 5.99
C ARG A 115 -17.43 -0.67 5.27
N PHE A 116 -17.90 -1.81 5.76
CA PHE A 116 -17.67 -3.13 5.16
C PHE A 116 -18.70 -3.41 4.05
N ASP A 117 -18.72 -2.63 3.01
CA ASP A 117 -19.64 -2.88 1.89
C ASP A 117 -19.25 -4.18 1.13
N ARG A 118 -18.00 -4.63 1.27
CA ARG A 118 -17.44 -5.84 0.65
C ARG A 118 -16.53 -6.62 1.60
N GLY A 119 -17.00 -6.93 2.80
CA GLY A 119 -16.17 -7.53 3.87
C GLY A 119 -15.43 -8.82 3.50
N GLY A 120 -15.95 -9.60 2.56
CA GLY A 120 -15.31 -10.83 2.10
C GLY A 120 -13.99 -10.61 1.33
N GLU A 121 -13.86 -9.49 0.63
CA GLU A 121 -12.67 -9.17 -0.18
C GLU A 121 -11.45 -8.78 0.65
N VAL A 122 -11.63 -8.46 1.92
CA VAL A 122 -10.56 -7.98 2.82
C VAL A 122 -9.98 -9.09 3.68
N VAL A 123 -10.79 -10.09 4.01
CA VAL A 123 -10.39 -11.14 4.97
C VAL A 123 -9.21 -11.96 4.46
N VAL A 124 -9.25 -12.41 3.20
CA VAL A 124 -8.18 -13.24 2.62
C VAL A 124 -6.88 -12.46 2.46
N PRO A 125 -6.88 -11.22 1.89
CA PRO A 125 -5.70 -10.38 1.83
C PRO A 125 -5.11 -10.08 3.22
N PHE A 126 -5.92 -9.77 4.21
CA PHE A 126 -5.46 -9.54 5.58
C PHE A 126 -4.84 -10.81 6.20
N LEU A 127 -5.47 -11.96 6.01
CA LEU A 127 -4.92 -13.26 6.45
C LEU A 127 -3.58 -13.54 5.79
N ALA A 128 -3.43 -13.25 4.50
CA ALA A 128 -2.17 -13.42 3.78
C ALA A 128 -1.05 -12.58 4.40
N VAL A 129 -1.31 -11.31 4.74
CA VAL A 129 -0.32 -10.45 5.41
C VAL A 129 0.05 -11.00 6.79
N CYS A 130 -0.93 -11.39 7.60
CA CYS A 130 -0.67 -12.00 8.91
C CYS A 130 0.20 -13.25 8.80
N LEU A 131 -0.08 -14.14 7.84
CA LEU A 131 0.72 -15.34 7.61
C LEU A 131 2.14 -15.01 7.13
N GLY A 132 2.30 -13.98 6.31
CA GLY A 132 3.61 -13.47 5.92
C GLY A 132 4.44 -12.99 7.11
N LEU A 133 3.85 -12.19 7.99
CA LEU A 133 4.50 -11.72 9.22
C LEU A 133 4.85 -12.87 10.17
N LEU A 134 3.95 -13.86 10.31
CA LEU A 134 4.24 -15.08 11.08
C LEU A 134 5.37 -15.89 10.47
N SER A 135 5.48 -15.92 9.14
CA SER A 135 6.59 -16.58 8.45
C SER A 135 7.92 -15.94 8.81
N LEU A 136 7.99 -14.60 8.84
CA LEU A 136 9.20 -13.88 9.30
C LEU A 136 9.53 -14.19 10.76
N THR A 137 8.55 -14.32 11.63
CA THR A 137 8.75 -14.73 13.03
C THR A 137 9.30 -16.14 13.13
N ALA A 138 8.75 -17.08 12.36
CA ALA A 138 9.21 -18.48 12.34
C ALA A 138 10.65 -18.58 11.79
N TRP A 139 11.00 -17.80 10.77
CA TRP A 139 12.37 -17.74 10.26
C TRP A 139 13.33 -17.08 11.24
N GLY A 140 12.92 -15.99 11.90
CA GLY A 140 13.68 -15.41 13.01
C GLY A 140 13.97 -16.45 14.10
N PHE A 141 12.96 -17.22 14.50
CA PHE A 141 13.11 -18.31 15.45
C PHE A 141 14.12 -19.38 14.98
N LEU A 142 14.04 -19.79 13.72
CA LEU A 142 14.96 -20.77 13.15
C LEU A 142 16.40 -20.24 13.17
N ILE A 143 16.63 -19.00 12.72
CA ILE A 143 17.92 -18.31 12.75
C ILE A 143 18.46 -18.25 14.19
N GLY A 144 17.63 -17.80 15.14
CA GLY A 144 18.01 -17.71 16.55
C GLY A 144 18.37 -19.04 17.20
N SER A 145 17.77 -20.14 16.75
CA SER A 145 18.04 -21.49 17.25
C SER A 145 19.27 -22.14 16.62
N THR A 146 19.81 -21.58 15.53
CA THR A 146 20.91 -22.19 14.75
C THR A 146 22.19 -21.35 14.72
N LEU A 147 22.10 -20.02 14.73
CA LEU A 147 23.24 -19.11 14.55
C LEU A 147 23.63 -18.38 15.85
N HIS A 148 24.93 -18.14 16.00
CA HIS A 148 25.48 -17.35 17.11
C HIS A 148 25.17 -15.85 16.98
N SER A 149 25.24 -15.09 18.09
CA SER A 149 24.60 -13.79 18.27
C SER A 149 24.78 -12.76 17.15
N ASN A 150 26.00 -12.47 16.74
CA ASN A 150 26.25 -11.37 15.81
C ASN A 150 25.86 -11.71 14.37
N ILE A 151 26.21 -12.89 13.91
CA ILE A 151 25.84 -13.39 12.57
C ILE A 151 24.33 -13.58 12.49
N GLY A 152 23.71 -14.11 13.57
CA GLY A 152 22.27 -14.31 13.64
C GLY A 152 21.48 -12.99 13.56
N THR A 153 21.92 -11.95 14.25
CA THR A 153 21.29 -10.64 14.18
C THR A 153 21.32 -10.06 12.76
N PHE A 154 22.49 -10.11 12.12
CA PHE A 154 22.63 -9.69 10.72
C PHE A 154 21.73 -10.52 9.79
N ALA A 155 21.73 -11.85 9.95
CA ALA A 155 20.90 -12.75 9.15
C ALA A 155 19.40 -12.46 9.28
N VAL A 156 18.92 -12.08 10.49
CA VAL A 156 17.51 -11.68 10.70
C VAL A 156 17.18 -10.42 9.91
N VAL A 157 18.01 -9.37 10.03
CA VAL A 157 17.79 -8.12 9.29
C VAL A 157 17.79 -8.38 7.79
N MET A 158 18.80 -9.11 7.30
CA MET A 158 18.90 -9.45 5.87
C MET A 158 17.73 -10.29 5.38
N THR A 159 17.23 -11.21 6.21
CA THR A 159 16.03 -11.99 5.85
C THR A 159 14.81 -11.10 5.67
N VAL A 160 14.58 -10.14 6.58
CA VAL A 160 13.45 -9.21 6.46
C VAL A 160 13.62 -8.31 5.26
N VAL A 161 14.82 -7.73 5.06
CA VAL A 161 15.12 -6.89 3.90
C VAL A 161 14.89 -7.65 2.59
N LEU A 162 15.43 -8.86 2.46
CA LEU A 162 15.24 -9.68 1.26
C LEU A 162 13.79 -10.06 1.07
N PHE A 163 13.07 -10.38 2.13
CA PHE A 163 11.67 -10.77 2.04
C PHE A 163 10.76 -9.62 1.60
N VAL A 164 11.01 -8.41 2.09
CA VAL A 164 10.18 -7.22 1.79
C VAL A 164 10.61 -6.53 0.49
N TYR A 165 11.93 -6.38 0.26
CA TYR A 165 12.43 -5.54 -0.83
C TYR A 165 12.93 -6.33 -2.05
N SER A 166 13.19 -7.65 -1.95
CA SER A 166 13.61 -8.41 -3.13
C SER A 166 12.65 -8.29 -4.32
N PRO A 167 11.32 -8.22 -4.14
CA PRO A 167 10.41 -7.97 -5.24
C PRO A 167 10.69 -6.68 -5.99
N LEU A 168 10.91 -5.58 -5.26
CA LEU A 168 11.20 -4.27 -5.85
C LEU A 168 12.52 -4.29 -6.63
N VAL A 169 13.58 -4.84 -6.01
CA VAL A 169 14.91 -4.92 -6.64
C VAL A 169 14.88 -5.76 -7.90
N VAL A 170 14.27 -6.94 -7.85
CA VAL A 170 14.23 -7.84 -9.01
C VAL A 170 13.39 -7.23 -10.13
N ASN A 171 12.24 -6.62 -9.82
CA ASN A 171 11.40 -5.99 -10.83
C ASN A 171 12.07 -4.79 -11.49
N SER A 172 12.76 -3.95 -10.70
CA SER A 172 13.36 -2.71 -11.20
C SER A 172 14.67 -2.93 -11.98
N TYR A 173 15.48 -3.92 -11.58
CA TYR A 173 16.83 -4.07 -12.12
C TYR A 173 17.06 -5.31 -12.98
N PHE A 174 16.38 -6.42 -12.70
CA PHE A 174 16.66 -7.69 -13.40
C PHE A 174 15.63 -8.05 -14.46
N LEU A 175 14.37 -7.63 -14.30
CA LEU A 175 13.28 -8.02 -15.19
C LEU A 175 12.34 -6.85 -15.54
N PRO A 176 12.87 -5.69 -15.97
CA PRO A 176 12.03 -4.53 -16.25
C PRO A 176 11.02 -4.85 -17.37
N GLY A 177 9.75 -4.61 -17.11
CA GLY A 177 8.69 -4.71 -18.12
C GLY A 177 8.20 -6.11 -18.47
N THR A 178 8.69 -7.17 -17.81
CA THR A 178 8.17 -8.51 -18.07
C THR A 178 6.92 -8.83 -17.22
N ARG A 179 5.86 -9.35 -17.85
CA ARG A 179 4.66 -9.80 -17.15
C ARG A 179 4.93 -10.89 -16.09
N VAL A 180 6.01 -11.65 -16.27
CA VAL A 180 6.45 -12.70 -15.35
C VAL A 180 6.98 -12.11 -14.05
N SER A 181 7.73 -11.01 -14.10
CA SER A 181 8.29 -10.36 -12.92
C SER A 181 7.22 -9.80 -11.98
N ALA A 182 6.23 -9.10 -12.52
CA ALA A 182 5.13 -8.54 -11.72
C ALA A 182 4.29 -9.62 -11.03
N ARG A 183 4.11 -10.78 -11.68
CA ARG A 183 3.37 -11.91 -11.11
C ARG A 183 4.15 -12.63 -10.01
N ALA A 184 5.40 -12.98 -10.30
CA ALA A 184 6.26 -13.74 -9.40
C ALA A 184 6.51 -13.05 -8.07
N LEU A 185 6.73 -11.76 -8.13
CA LEU A 185 7.13 -10.95 -6.99
C LEU A 185 5.96 -10.45 -6.16
N GLY A 186 4.79 -10.34 -6.76
CA GLY A 186 3.54 -10.08 -6.08
C GLY A 186 3.17 -11.14 -5.02
N MET A 187 3.74 -12.35 -5.12
CA MET A 187 3.55 -13.39 -4.10
C MET A 187 4.23 -13.08 -2.80
N VAL A 188 5.44 -12.53 -2.85
CA VAL A 188 6.23 -12.34 -1.61
C VAL A 188 5.67 -11.15 -0.84
N TRP A 189 5.55 -9.97 -1.46
CA TRP A 189 5.05 -8.78 -0.76
C TRP A 189 4.69 -7.70 -1.76
N ALA A 190 3.42 -7.48 -2.00
CA ALA A 190 3.02 -6.37 -2.82
C ALA A 190 2.83 -5.13 -1.94
N ILE A 191 3.74 -4.20 -2.06
CA ILE A 191 3.60 -2.86 -1.50
C ILE A 191 2.66 -2.01 -2.37
N ASN A 192 2.46 -2.41 -3.65
CA ASN A 192 1.66 -1.63 -4.58
C ASN A 192 0.17 -1.65 -4.21
N GLU A 193 -0.41 -0.48 -4.14
CA GLU A 193 -1.86 -0.30 -4.08
C GLU A 193 -2.50 -0.76 -5.39
N PRO A 194 -3.65 -1.44 -5.33
CA PRO A 194 -4.46 -1.58 -6.53
C PRO A 194 -4.90 -0.19 -6.99
N SER A 195 -4.76 0.10 -8.28
CA SER A 195 -5.37 1.31 -8.86
C SER A 195 -6.89 1.27 -8.61
N ALA A 196 -7.56 2.41 -8.71
CA ALA A 196 -8.98 2.52 -8.34
C ALA A 196 -9.91 1.57 -9.12
N ASP A 197 -9.49 1.17 -10.32
CA ASP A 197 -10.15 0.19 -11.22
C ASP A 197 -9.79 -1.27 -10.92
N LEU A 198 -8.89 -1.53 -9.95
CA LEU A 198 -8.42 -2.86 -9.62
C LEU A 198 -8.83 -3.24 -8.20
N THR A 199 -9.14 -4.51 -8.00
CA THR A 199 -9.37 -5.11 -6.70
C THR A 199 -8.35 -6.22 -6.43
N PHE A 200 -8.24 -6.69 -5.18
CA PHE A 200 -7.41 -7.85 -4.88
C PHE A 200 -7.95 -9.09 -5.60
N SER A 201 -7.07 -9.76 -6.36
CA SER A 201 -7.43 -11.03 -6.97
C SER A 201 -7.60 -12.10 -5.89
N TYR A 202 -8.81 -12.64 -5.74
CA TYR A 202 -9.08 -13.69 -4.76
C TYR A 202 -8.19 -14.93 -4.96
N THR A 203 -7.97 -15.31 -6.21
CA THR A 203 -7.07 -16.42 -6.56
C THR A 203 -5.61 -16.10 -6.24
N GLY A 204 -5.19 -14.86 -6.45
CA GLY A 204 -3.85 -14.37 -6.10
C GLY A 204 -3.62 -14.38 -4.59
N GLU A 205 -4.60 -13.95 -3.82
CA GLU A 205 -4.49 -13.93 -2.35
C GLU A 205 -4.54 -15.34 -1.73
N ILE A 206 -5.36 -16.25 -2.26
CA ILE A 206 -5.32 -17.67 -1.84
C ILE A 206 -3.96 -18.29 -2.16
N ALA A 207 -3.43 -18.05 -3.36
CA ALA A 207 -2.10 -18.57 -3.72
C ALA A 207 -1.03 -18.03 -2.76
N ARG A 208 -1.14 -16.76 -2.33
CA ARG A 208 -0.26 -16.14 -1.33
C ARG A 208 -0.39 -16.78 0.05
N VAL A 209 -1.60 -17.06 0.50
CA VAL A 209 -1.86 -17.80 1.74
C VAL A 209 -1.20 -19.20 1.69
N LEU A 210 -1.40 -19.94 0.61
CA LEU A 210 -0.79 -21.26 0.42
C LEU A 210 0.74 -21.19 0.40
N PHE A 211 1.30 -20.17 -0.24
CA PHE A 211 2.74 -19.94 -0.27
C PHE A 211 3.32 -19.71 1.14
N TYR A 212 2.69 -18.89 1.96
CA TYR A 212 3.16 -18.66 3.34
C TYR A 212 2.97 -19.89 4.24
N LEU A 213 1.90 -20.64 4.07
CA LEU A 213 1.73 -21.92 4.77
C LEU A 213 2.83 -22.92 4.38
N MET A 214 3.23 -22.94 3.11
CA MET A 214 4.36 -23.78 2.66
C MET A 214 5.68 -23.30 3.28
N ILE A 215 5.95 -22.00 3.33
CA ILE A 215 7.13 -21.44 4.00
C ILE A 215 7.16 -21.84 5.47
N LEU A 216 6.04 -21.73 6.17
CA LEU A 216 5.93 -22.13 7.58
C LEU A 216 6.18 -23.63 7.76
N ALA A 217 5.64 -24.47 6.88
CA ALA A 217 5.85 -25.92 6.90
C ALA A 217 7.33 -26.27 6.68
N VAL A 218 8.00 -25.65 5.70
CA VAL A 218 9.43 -25.83 5.44
C VAL A 218 10.25 -25.36 6.63
N GLY A 219 9.95 -24.21 7.22
CA GLY A 219 10.61 -23.72 8.43
C GLY A 219 10.48 -24.71 9.59
N ALA A 220 9.30 -25.29 9.80
CA ALA A 220 9.07 -26.30 10.83
C ALA A 220 9.86 -27.61 10.57
N LEU A 221 9.94 -28.05 9.30
CA LEU A 221 10.73 -29.22 8.92
C LEU A 221 12.22 -28.99 9.14
N LEU A 222 12.74 -27.82 8.72
CA LEU A 222 14.15 -27.44 8.93
C LEU A 222 14.49 -27.34 10.42
N PHE A 223 13.59 -26.81 11.24
CA PHE A 223 13.77 -26.79 12.68
C PHE A 223 13.87 -28.20 13.26
N VAL A 224 12.98 -29.08 12.89
CA VAL A 224 13.01 -30.49 13.33
C VAL A 224 14.31 -31.20 12.87
N TRP A 225 14.72 -30.94 11.64
CA TRP A 225 15.93 -31.52 11.08
C TRP A 225 17.19 -30.98 11.75
N SER A 226 17.28 -29.66 12.02
CA SER A 226 18.41 -29.05 12.72
C SER A 226 18.64 -29.64 14.11
N PHE A 227 17.56 -30.00 14.81
CA PHE A 227 17.66 -30.69 16.12
C PHE A 227 18.18 -32.12 16.03
N ARG A 228 17.86 -32.86 14.97
CA ARG A 228 18.38 -34.21 14.74
C ARG A 228 19.85 -34.21 14.36
N ALA A 229 20.29 -33.18 13.63
CA ALA A 229 21.67 -33.07 13.20
C ALA A 229 22.65 -32.56 14.28
N LYS A 230 22.14 -32.03 15.41
CA LYS A 230 22.93 -31.44 16.51
C LYS A 230 23.93 -32.36 17.21
N SER A 231 24.01 -33.63 16.84
CA SER A 231 25.03 -34.56 17.35
C SER A 231 26.40 -34.42 16.66
N SER A 232 26.56 -33.55 15.67
CA SER A 232 27.77 -33.41 14.88
C SER A 232 28.18 -31.95 14.77
N SER A 233 29.48 -31.63 15.00
CA SER A 233 30.10 -30.30 14.95
C SER A 233 30.15 -29.63 13.55
N ARG A 234 29.54 -30.24 12.52
CA ARG A 234 29.46 -29.71 11.13
C ARG A 234 28.15 -28.97 10.85
N ILE A 235 27.37 -28.61 11.85
CA ILE A 235 25.95 -28.21 11.74
C ILE A 235 25.75 -26.89 11.03
N GLU A 236 26.61 -25.88 11.22
CA GLU A 236 26.37 -24.53 10.67
C GLU A 236 26.30 -24.50 9.14
N ARG A 237 27.16 -25.27 8.46
CA ARG A 237 27.14 -25.36 6.99
C ARG A 237 26.03 -26.26 6.47
N SER A 238 25.66 -27.30 7.23
CA SER A 238 24.64 -28.27 6.79
C SER A 238 23.20 -27.74 6.89
N VAL A 239 22.94 -26.69 7.67
CA VAL A 239 21.60 -26.10 7.82
C VAL A 239 21.44 -24.87 6.90
N ALA A 240 22.46 -24.04 6.75
CA ALA A 240 22.38 -22.83 5.95
C ALA A 240 22.16 -23.12 4.45
N VAL A 241 22.82 -24.12 3.90
CA VAL A 241 22.70 -24.47 2.48
C VAL A 241 21.29 -24.95 2.10
N PRO A 242 20.67 -25.94 2.77
CA PRO A 242 19.30 -26.34 2.44
C PRO A 242 18.27 -25.26 2.78
N MET A 243 18.53 -24.39 3.75
CA MET A 243 17.68 -23.25 4.07
C MET A 243 17.64 -22.26 2.92
N ILE A 244 18.80 -21.88 2.39
CA ILE A 244 18.91 -21.00 1.22
C ILE A 244 18.31 -21.68 -0.02
N ALA A 245 18.64 -22.95 -0.25
CA ALA A 245 18.09 -23.72 -1.35
C ALA A 245 16.55 -23.82 -1.28
N ALA A 246 15.97 -24.04 -0.09
CA ALA A 246 14.55 -24.06 0.11
C ALA A 246 13.89 -22.72 -0.20
N ILE A 247 14.47 -21.60 0.28
CA ILE A 247 13.97 -20.25 -0.02
C ILE A 247 14.00 -19.99 -1.54
N VAL A 248 15.13 -20.27 -2.19
CA VAL A 248 15.30 -20.06 -3.64
C VAL A 248 14.33 -20.93 -4.45
N THR A 249 14.19 -22.22 -4.08
CA THR A 249 13.29 -23.13 -4.77
C THR A 249 11.83 -22.73 -4.58
N ILE A 250 11.41 -22.38 -3.37
CA ILE A 250 10.05 -21.96 -3.06
C ILE A 250 9.72 -20.64 -3.77
N SER A 251 10.65 -19.69 -3.77
CA SER A 251 10.48 -18.42 -4.46
C SER A 251 10.42 -18.63 -5.97
N GLY A 252 11.29 -19.48 -6.54
CA GLY A 252 11.33 -19.79 -7.96
C GLY A 252 10.08 -20.54 -8.45
N VAL A 253 9.63 -21.56 -7.72
CA VAL A 253 8.39 -22.29 -8.05
C VAL A 253 7.16 -21.39 -7.89
N GLY A 254 7.10 -20.63 -6.81
CA GLY A 254 6.05 -19.63 -6.62
C GLY A 254 5.96 -18.66 -7.81
N ALA A 255 7.11 -18.24 -8.34
CA ALA A 255 7.22 -17.34 -9.47
C ALA A 255 6.55 -17.86 -10.75
N LEU A 256 6.65 -19.16 -11.01
CA LEU A 256 6.14 -19.80 -12.25
C LEU A 256 4.62 -19.98 -12.26
N PHE A 257 4.00 -20.10 -11.09
CA PHE A 257 2.58 -20.48 -10.95
C PHE A 257 1.69 -19.37 -10.35
N THR A 258 2.16 -18.12 -10.31
CA THR A 258 1.43 -17.05 -9.66
C THR A 258 0.27 -16.54 -10.51
N PRO A 259 -0.96 -16.59 -10.03
CA PRO A 259 -2.08 -15.89 -10.64
C PRO A 259 -1.89 -14.35 -10.56
N PRO A 260 -2.62 -13.58 -11.38
CA PRO A 260 -2.55 -12.12 -11.32
C PRO A 260 -2.90 -11.63 -9.91
N GLN A 261 -2.15 -10.66 -9.42
CA GLN A 261 -2.30 -10.11 -8.07
C GLN A 261 -3.55 -9.25 -7.92
N PHE A 262 -3.90 -8.54 -8.97
CA PHE A 262 -5.07 -7.69 -9.05
C PHE A 262 -6.01 -8.20 -10.14
N ALA A 263 -7.30 -8.04 -9.91
CA ALA A 263 -8.35 -8.28 -10.88
C ALA A 263 -9.00 -6.93 -11.22
N LYS A 264 -9.52 -6.80 -12.44
CA LYS A 264 -10.30 -5.63 -12.80
C LYS A 264 -11.56 -5.58 -11.92
N ASP A 265 -11.87 -4.41 -11.40
CA ASP A 265 -13.14 -4.21 -10.68
C ASP A 265 -14.23 -4.03 -11.73
N ASP A 266 -14.99 -5.08 -12.00
CA ASP A 266 -16.11 -5.08 -12.95
C ASP A 266 -17.34 -4.34 -12.42
N SER A 267 -17.22 -3.65 -11.29
CA SER A 267 -18.33 -2.84 -10.77
C SER A 267 -18.61 -1.67 -11.71
N THR A 268 -19.87 -1.49 -12.03
CA THR A 268 -20.32 -0.29 -12.78
C THR A 268 -19.99 0.96 -11.96
N ILE A 269 -19.45 1.98 -12.62
CA ILE A 269 -19.17 3.28 -11.98
C ILE A 269 -20.50 4.03 -11.89
N PRO A 270 -21.11 4.14 -10.71
CA PRO A 270 -22.34 4.93 -10.55
C PRO A 270 -22.03 6.41 -10.74
N CYS A 271 -23.00 7.11 -11.36
CA CYS A 271 -22.92 8.54 -11.59
C CYS A 271 -24.05 9.26 -10.88
N GLU A 272 -23.75 10.38 -10.25
CA GLU A 272 -24.73 11.29 -9.67
C GLU A 272 -24.67 12.64 -10.39
N THR A 273 -25.84 13.25 -10.62
CA THR A 273 -25.92 14.56 -11.25
C THR A 273 -26.58 15.54 -10.27
N SER A 274 -25.93 16.68 -10.06
CA SER A 274 -26.44 17.76 -9.23
C SER A 274 -26.22 19.09 -9.95
N GLY A 275 -27.33 19.70 -10.39
CA GLY A 275 -27.29 20.87 -11.26
C GLY A 275 -26.57 20.58 -12.59
N ASN A 276 -25.58 21.38 -12.92
CA ASN A 276 -24.77 21.25 -14.13
C ASN A 276 -23.56 20.30 -13.95
N VAL A 277 -23.40 19.67 -12.78
CA VAL A 277 -22.25 18.83 -12.48
C VAL A 277 -22.67 17.37 -12.42
N LYS A 278 -22.03 16.53 -13.26
CA LYS A 278 -22.16 15.07 -13.25
C LYS A 278 -20.88 14.46 -12.72
N VAL A 279 -20.97 13.74 -11.62
CA VAL A 279 -19.83 13.05 -10.99
C VAL A 279 -20.05 11.55 -11.07
N CYS A 280 -19.11 10.85 -11.69
CA CYS A 280 -19.04 9.39 -11.69
C CYS A 280 -17.88 8.96 -10.80
N GLN A 281 -18.08 8.00 -9.92
CA GLN A 281 -17.03 7.54 -9.03
C GLN A 281 -17.24 6.06 -8.69
N TYR A 282 -16.16 5.33 -8.43
CA TYR A 282 -16.24 3.94 -7.99
C TYR A 282 -17.07 3.81 -6.71
N ALA A 283 -17.77 2.69 -6.56
CA ALA A 283 -18.63 2.44 -5.41
C ALA A 283 -17.90 2.61 -4.07
N ALA A 284 -16.62 2.26 -4.02
CA ALA A 284 -15.76 2.43 -2.85
C ALA A 284 -15.60 3.91 -2.42
N TYR A 285 -15.69 4.84 -3.35
CA TYR A 285 -15.47 6.28 -3.12
C TYR A 285 -16.74 7.13 -3.28
N GLN A 286 -17.92 6.51 -3.30
CA GLN A 286 -19.22 7.21 -3.46
C GLN A 286 -19.43 8.33 -2.43
N ARG A 287 -18.93 8.19 -1.24
CA ARG A 287 -19.01 9.22 -0.19
C ARG A 287 -18.19 10.49 -0.49
N LEU A 288 -17.27 10.44 -1.45
CA LEU A 288 -16.55 11.62 -1.92
C LEU A 288 -17.34 12.40 -2.99
N VAL A 289 -18.37 11.78 -3.59
CA VAL A 289 -19.19 12.40 -4.63
C VAL A 289 -19.79 13.75 -4.19
N PRO A 290 -20.37 13.91 -2.98
CA PRO A 290 -20.89 15.21 -2.56
C PRO A 290 -19.79 16.30 -2.52
N LYS A 291 -18.56 15.93 -2.15
CA LYS A 291 -17.43 16.85 -2.08
C LYS A 291 -16.93 17.24 -3.48
N VAL A 292 -16.78 16.26 -4.38
CA VAL A 292 -16.43 16.52 -5.78
C VAL A 292 -17.50 17.38 -6.44
N THR A 293 -18.78 17.09 -6.17
CA THR A 293 -19.90 17.88 -6.66
C THR A 293 -19.83 19.31 -6.17
N SER A 294 -19.53 19.54 -4.90
CA SER A 294 -19.41 20.91 -4.36
C SER A 294 -18.25 21.69 -4.99
N ILE A 295 -17.12 21.00 -5.30
CA ILE A 295 -16.01 21.58 -6.04
C ILE A 295 -16.49 21.95 -7.45
N GLY A 296 -17.05 21.01 -8.19
CA GLY A 296 -17.55 21.22 -9.54
C GLY A 296 -18.57 22.36 -9.63
N GLN A 297 -19.47 22.48 -8.64
CA GLN A 297 -20.45 23.57 -8.57
C GLN A 297 -19.79 24.94 -8.44
N ARG A 298 -18.71 25.07 -7.69
CA ARG A 298 -17.94 26.34 -7.63
C ARG A 298 -17.38 26.74 -8.99
N PHE A 299 -16.84 25.76 -9.73
CA PHE A 299 -16.35 26.01 -11.09
C PHE A 299 -17.50 26.32 -12.06
N SER A 300 -18.66 25.65 -11.95
CA SER A 300 -19.80 25.91 -12.82
C SER A 300 -20.46 27.30 -12.62
N GLN A 301 -20.13 28.00 -11.55
CA GLN A 301 -20.51 29.41 -11.32
C GLN A 301 -19.60 30.38 -12.07
N VAL A 302 -18.41 29.97 -12.44
CA VAL A 302 -17.41 30.78 -13.10
C VAL A 302 -17.31 30.47 -14.59
N VAL A 303 -17.47 29.18 -14.92
CA VAL A 303 -17.39 28.68 -16.31
C VAL A 303 -18.76 28.14 -16.72
N PRO A 304 -19.34 28.67 -17.81
CA PRO A 304 -20.63 28.21 -18.30
C PRO A 304 -20.54 26.77 -18.84
N GLY A 305 -21.66 26.06 -18.74
CA GLY A 305 -21.79 24.72 -19.29
C GLY A 305 -21.89 23.58 -18.27
N ALA A 306 -22.07 22.38 -18.79
CA ALA A 306 -22.14 21.16 -17.97
C ALA A 306 -20.74 20.59 -17.74
N ILE A 307 -20.43 20.27 -16.49
CA ILE A 307 -19.15 19.68 -16.09
C ILE A 307 -19.36 18.19 -15.77
N SER A 308 -18.59 17.31 -16.40
CA SER A 308 -18.52 15.90 -16.07
C SER A 308 -17.20 15.59 -15.41
N ALA A 309 -17.22 14.80 -14.33
CA ALA A 309 -16.03 14.38 -13.62
C ALA A 309 -16.03 12.85 -13.43
N LYS A 310 -14.89 12.20 -13.70
CA LYS A 310 -14.71 10.74 -13.62
C LYS A 310 -13.37 10.41 -12.95
N PRO A 311 -13.20 9.18 -12.39
CA PRO A 311 -11.90 8.76 -11.90
C PRO A 311 -10.82 8.85 -12.97
N VAL A 312 -9.60 9.22 -12.58
CA VAL A 312 -8.46 9.39 -13.51
C VAL A 312 -8.13 8.12 -14.31
N THR A 313 -8.48 6.94 -13.76
CA THR A 313 -8.31 5.64 -14.42
C THR A 313 -9.27 5.41 -15.60
N GLU A 314 -10.37 6.14 -15.64
CA GLU A 314 -11.34 6.16 -16.74
C GLU A 314 -11.12 7.42 -17.59
N TYR A 315 -9.89 7.53 -18.16
CA TYR A 315 -9.54 8.71 -18.97
C TYR A 315 -10.58 8.95 -20.05
N ASP A 316 -11.23 10.07 -19.96
CA ASP A 316 -12.24 10.55 -20.89
C ASP A 316 -11.93 12.01 -21.17
N GLU A 317 -11.61 12.34 -22.41
CA GLU A 317 -11.30 13.71 -22.84
C GLU A 317 -12.43 14.70 -22.58
N SER A 318 -13.63 14.21 -22.35
CA SER A 318 -14.83 15.03 -22.05
C SER A 318 -15.11 15.19 -20.55
N ALA A 319 -14.28 14.61 -19.68
CA ALA A 319 -14.53 14.60 -18.24
C ALA A 319 -13.30 15.00 -17.42
N VAL A 320 -13.53 15.78 -16.37
CA VAL A 320 -12.49 16.15 -15.40
C VAL A 320 -11.96 14.88 -14.71
N PRO A 321 -10.65 14.62 -14.73
CA PRO A 321 -10.09 13.49 -14.05
C PRO A 321 -10.06 13.73 -12.53
N ILE A 322 -10.80 12.89 -11.76
CA ILE A 322 -10.76 12.92 -10.31
C ILE A 322 -9.52 12.15 -9.84
N PRO A 323 -8.57 12.78 -9.11
CA PRO A 323 -7.38 12.10 -8.63
C PRO A 323 -7.74 10.99 -7.63
N HIS A 324 -6.89 9.96 -7.59
CA HIS A 324 -7.03 8.90 -6.60
C HIS A 324 -6.98 9.48 -5.17
N PRO A 325 -7.91 9.08 -4.28
CA PRO A 325 -7.86 9.54 -2.89
C PRO A 325 -6.59 9.05 -2.18
N HIS A 326 -5.68 9.95 -1.85
CA HIS A 326 -4.47 9.69 -1.09
C HIS A 326 -4.08 10.92 -0.27
N GLY A 327 -3.28 10.76 0.75
CA GLY A 327 -2.88 11.83 1.64
C GLY A 327 -4.02 12.30 2.57
N THR A 328 -3.97 13.53 3.00
CA THR A 328 -5.00 14.14 3.82
C THR A 328 -6.21 14.58 2.98
N GLU A 329 -7.36 14.77 3.63
CA GLU A 329 -8.57 15.28 2.97
C GLU A 329 -8.33 16.65 2.33
N GLU A 330 -7.53 17.48 2.96
CA GLU A 330 -7.19 18.82 2.45
C GLU A 330 -6.32 18.73 1.19
N GLU A 331 -5.27 17.92 1.21
CA GLU A 331 -4.39 17.69 0.05
C GLU A 331 -5.16 17.13 -1.13
N TRP A 332 -6.02 16.14 -0.91
CA TRP A 332 -6.86 15.58 -1.98
C TRP A 332 -7.88 16.60 -2.51
N THR A 333 -8.50 17.39 -1.63
CA THR A 333 -9.43 18.45 -2.03
C THR A 333 -8.73 19.47 -2.89
N ARG A 334 -7.51 19.85 -2.54
CA ARG A 334 -6.66 20.76 -3.32
C ARG A 334 -6.30 20.15 -4.67
N ALA A 335 -5.83 18.90 -4.69
CA ALA A 335 -5.51 18.18 -5.93
C ALA A 335 -6.74 18.02 -6.85
N THR A 336 -7.92 17.75 -6.28
CA THR A 336 -9.17 17.67 -7.04
C THR A 336 -9.54 19.03 -7.63
N SER A 337 -9.46 20.09 -6.84
CA SER A 337 -9.72 21.46 -7.35
C SER A 337 -8.74 21.85 -8.45
N GLN A 338 -7.46 21.50 -8.31
CA GLN A 338 -6.45 21.69 -9.35
C GLN A 338 -6.79 20.92 -10.62
N SER A 339 -7.22 19.64 -10.50
CA SER A 339 -7.65 18.86 -11.67
C SER A 339 -8.82 19.50 -12.42
N PHE A 340 -9.79 20.09 -11.70
CA PHE A 340 -10.89 20.84 -12.33
C PHE A 340 -10.35 22.08 -13.07
N ALA A 341 -9.47 22.83 -12.43
CA ALA A 341 -8.89 24.03 -13.04
C ALA A 341 -8.05 23.68 -14.27
N ASP A 342 -7.16 22.70 -14.19
CA ASP A 342 -6.28 22.27 -15.27
C ASP A 342 -7.05 21.68 -16.47
N PHE A 343 -8.12 20.95 -16.19
CA PHE A 343 -8.98 20.43 -17.24
C PHE A 343 -9.75 21.54 -17.95
N LEU A 344 -10.39 22.41 -17.20
CA LEU A 344 -11.21 23.50 -17.74
C LEU A 344 -10.37 24.56 -18.45
N SER A 345 -9.12 24.78 -18.02
CA SER A 345 -8.18 25.68 -18.69
C SER A 345 -7.52 25.10 -19.93
N GLY A 346 -7.72 23.82 -20.24
CA GLY A 346 -7.03 23.11 -21.30
C GLY A 346 -5.59 22.69 -20.98
N ALA A 347 -5.06 22.98 -19.78
CA ALA A 347 -3.71 22.60 -19.39
C ALA A 347 -3.50 21.08 -19.47
N THR A 348 -4.49 20.28 -19.06
CA THR A 348 -4.46 18.82 -19.19
C THR A 348 -4.32 18.37 -20.64
N VAL A 349 -5.03 19.00 -21.56
CA VAL A 349 -4.97 18.70 -23.00
C VAL A 349 -3.60 19.07 -23.57
N CYS A 350 -3.08 20.26 -23.20
CA CYS A 350 -1.77 20.73 -23.63
C CYS A 350 -0.65 19.76 -23.18
N ILE A 351 -0.69 19.30 -21.92
CA ILE A 351 0.28 18.35 -21.37
C ILE A 351 0.19 17.02 -22.09
N ASN A 352 -1.02 16.48 -22.31
CA ASN A 352 -1.22 15.20 -22.96
C ASN A 352 -0.78 15.23 -24.43
N ASN A 353 -1.09 16.29 -25.17
CA ASN A 353 -0.65 16.49 -26.55
C ASN A 353 0.89 16.51 -26.63
N ARG A 354 1.55 17.24 -25.73
CA ARG A 354 3.02 17.30 -25.66
C ARG A 354 3.63 15.94 -25.31
N ALA A 355 3.05 15.21 -24.37
CA ALA A 355 3.47 13.86 -23.99
C ALA A 355 3.27 12.85 -25.15
N GLY A 356 2.23 13.04 -25.96
CA GLY A 356 1.96 12.26 -27.18
C GLY A 356 2.86 12.62 -28.36
N GLY A 357 3.78 13.58 -28.23
CA GLY A 357 4.72 13.99 -29.26
C GLY A 357 4.17 15.06 -30.23
N ALA A 358 3.01 15.66 -29.93
CA ALA A 358 2.52 16.81 -30.72
C ALA A 358 3.32 18.07 -30.36
N GLU A 359 3.53 18.93 -31.38
CA GLU A 359 4.13 20.24 -31.16
C GLU A 359 3.12 21.16 -30.48
N VAL A 360 3.27 21.34 -29.19
CA VAL A 360 2.48 22.28 -28.39
C VAL A 360 3.34 23.55 -28.18
N PRO A 361 2.90 24.74 -28.63
CA PRO A 361 3.61 25.98 -28.36
C PRO A 361 3.76 26.19 -26.84
N GLU A 362 4.96 26.50 -26.37
CA GLU A 362 5.22 26.74 -24.96
C GLU A 362 4.34 27.86 -24.39
N GLU A 363 4.07 28.87 -25.19
CA GLU A 363 3.21 29.99 -24.84
C GLU A 363 1.76 29.57 -24.61
N ALA A 364 1.21 28.65 -25.41
CA ALA A 364 -0.13 28.12 -25.19
C ALA A 364 -0.23 27.32 -23.88
N LEU A 365 0.79 26.53 -23.55
CA LEU A 365 0.86 25.82 -22.29
C LEU A 365 0.94 26.77 -21.09
N LEU A 366 1.78 27.81 -21.16
CA LEU A 366 1.89 28.83 -20.11
C LEU A 366 0.56 29.55 -19.88
N ARG A 367 -0.12 29.94 -20.97
CA ARG A 367 -1.46 30.56 -20.88
C ARG A 367 -2.50 29.63 -20.27
N ALA A 368 -2.46 28.34 -20.60
CA ALA A 368 -3.35 27.37 -20.00
C ALA A 368 -3.12 27.25 -18.46
N PHE A 369 -1.86 27.30 -18.00
CA PHE A 369 -1.56 27.36 -16.56
C PHE A 369 -2.00 28.68 -15.90
N ASP A 370 -1.83 29.83 -16.61
CA ASP A 370 -2.29 31.13 -16.12
C ASP A 370 -3.83 31.14 -15.96
N LEU A 371 -4.55 30.54 -16.92
CA LEU A 371 -6.00 30.38 -16.85
C LEU A 371 -6.41 29.43 -15.71
N SER A 372 -5.69 28.32 -15.53
CA SER A 372 -5.92 27.40 -14.39
C SER A 372 -5.78 28.13 -13.06
N ALA A 373 -4.71 28.92 -12.88
CA ALA A 373 -4.50 29.70 -11.68
C ALA A 373 -5.62 30.73 -11.44
N GLU A 374 -6.11 31.38 -12.50
CA GLU A 374 -7.22 32.35 -12.41
C GLU A 374 -8.54 31.65 -12.06
N LEU A 375 -8.82 30.46 -12.61
CA LEU A 375 -10.00 29.65 -12.25
C LEU A 375 -9.96 29.25 -10.76
N MET A 376 -8.80 28.82 -10.25
CA MET A 376 -8.61 28.52 -8.82
C MET A 376 -8.91 29.75 -7.97
N ARG A 377 -8.37 30.91 -8.33
CA ARG A 377 -8.58 32.17 -7.62
C ARG A 377 -10.06 32.57 -7.59
N ARG A 378 -10.76 32.52 -8.73
CA ARG A 378 -12.18 32.92 -8.83
C ARG A 378 -13.12 31.99 -8.09
N THR A 379 -12.79 30.71 -8.02
CA THR A 379 -13.58 29.72 -7.27
C THR A 379 -13.29 29.73 -5.76
N GLY A 380 -12.30 30.52 -5.31
CA GLY A 380 -11.83 30.48 -3.92
C GLY A 380 -11.25 29.14 -3.51
N ALA A 381 -10.77 28.35 -4.47
CA ALA A 381 -10.11 27.09 -4.17
C ALA A 381 -8.68 27.36 -3.66
N GLU A 382 -8.33 26.72 -2.54
CA GLU A 382 -6.98 26.80 -2.01
C GLU A 382 -6.00 26.01 -2.89
N GLY A 383 -4.98 26.68 -3.42
CA GLY A 383 -3.92 26.06 -4.20
C GLY A 383 -3.00 27.13 -4.81
N GLU A 384 -1.71 26.81 -4.91
CA GLU A 384 -0.79 27.58 -5.73
C GLU A 384 -0.95 27.09 -7.17
N GLY A 385 -1.68 27.84 -7.99
CA GLY A 385 -1.72 27.56 -9.43
C GLY A 385 -0.31 27.62 -10.03
N GLN A 386 -0.03 26.77 -11.00
CA GLN A 386 1.27 26.75 -11.71
C GLN A 386 1.49 27.95 -12.63
N GLY A 387 0.51 28.85 -12.74
CA GLY A 387 0.58 30.05 -13.58
C GLY A 387 1.52 31.13 -13.02
N SER A 388 1.99 32.01 -13.92
CA SER A 388 2.78 33.17 -13.53
C SER A 388 1.84 34.36 -13.21
N PRO A 389 1.78 34.80 -11.94
CA PRO A 389 0.89 35.89 -11.55
C PRO A 389 1.23 37.24 -12.24
N ASP A 390 2.43 37.38 -12.75
CA ASP A 390 2.95 38.60 -13.33
C ASP A 390 2.90 38.62 -14.88
N SER A 391 2.38 37.55 -15.51
CA SER A 391 2.21 37.53 -16.97
C SER A 391 1.18 38.55 -17.41
N ALA A 392 1.36 39.11 -18.61
CA ALA A 392 0.40 40.03 -19.18
C ALA A 392 -1.00 39.38 -19.31
N PHE A 393 -1.03 38.08 -19.65
CA PHE A 393 -2.26 37.31 -19.78
C PHE A 393 -2.97 37.12 -18.42
N SER A 394 -2.24 36.78 -17.37
CA SER A 394 -2.80 36.71 -16.01
C SER A 394 -3.37 38.06 -15.56
N GLN A 395 -2.67 39.14 -15.83
CA GLN A 395 -3.15 40.51 -15.50
C GLN A 395 -4.42 40.86 -16.25
N GLN A 396 -4.49 40.52 -17.55
CA GLN A 396 -5.68 40.69 -18.36
C GLN A 396 -6.88 39.93 -17.76
N LEU A 397 -6.73 38.65 -17.48
CA LEU A 397 -7.79 37.82 -16.89
C LEU A 397 -8.26 38.36 -15.53
N ARG A 398 -7.34 38.84 -14.69
CA ARG A 398 -7.67 39.42 -13.37
C ARG A 398 -8.43 40.72 -13.48
N GLY A 399 -8.18 41.49 -14.53
CA GLY A 399 -8.88 42.76 -14.77
C GLY A 399 -10.32 42.63 -15.23
N MET A 400 -10.74 41.43 -15.67
CA MET A 400 -12.10 41.15 -16.12
C MET A 400 -13.06 41.00 -14.93
N SER A 401 -14.25 41.57 -15.04
CA SER A 401 -15.38 41.25 -14.18
C SER A 401 -15.79 39.78 -14.34
N SER A 402 -16.64 39.27 -13.46
CA SER A 402 -17.11 37.85 -13.56
C SER A 402 -17.88 37.61 -14.87
N GLN A 403 -18.65 38.58 -15.34
CA GLN A 403 -19.41 38.44 -16.58
C GLN A 403 -18.47 38.48 -17.81
N GLU A 404 -17.57 39.45 -17.87
CA GLU A 404 -16.58 39.56 -18.95
C GLU A 404 -15.71 38.32 -19.05
N PHE A 405 -15.31 37.74 -17.90
CA PHE A 405 -14.54 36.51 -17.89
C PHE A 405 -15.36 35.30 -18.41
N SER A 406 -16.62 35.21 -18.04
CA SER A 406 -17.51 34.15 -18.53
C SER A 406 -17.72 34.22 -20.02
N ASP A 407 -17.96 35.43 -20.54
CA ASP A 407 -18.16 35.70 -21.96
C ASP A 407 -16.87 35.40 -22.75
N TRP A 408 -15.72 35.87 -22.25
CA TRP A 408 -14.41 35.57 -22.82
C TRP A 408 -14.13 34.05 -22.84
N PHE A 409 -14.45 33.35 -21.76
CA PHE A 409 -14.24 31.92 -21.66
C PHE A 409 -15.07 31.15 -22.71
N ASP A 410 -16.33 31.52 -22.90
CA ASP A 410 -17.22 30.93 -23.90
C ASP A 410 -16.70 31.21 -25.36
N GLU A 411 -16.26 32.40 -25.63
CA GLU A 411 -15.70 32.78 -26.94
C GLU A 411 -14.42 31.98 -27.25
N ASN A 412 -13.60 31.71 -26.27
CA ASN A 412 -12.32 30.98 -26.42
C ASN A 412 -12.43 29.47 -26.12
N ALA A 413 -13.61 28.92 -25.86
CA ALA A 413 -13.80 27.53 -25.44
C ALA A 413 -13.22 26.52 -26.45
N SER A 414 -13.26 26.79 -27.75
CA SER A 414 -12.66 25.94 -28.77
C SER A 414 -11.13 25.89 -28.66
N ASP A 415 -10.51 27.03 -28.49
CA ASP A 415 -9.06 27.19 -28.46
C ASP A 415 -8.48 26.61 -27.17
N ILE A 416 -9.23 26.77 -26.07
CA ILE A 416 -8.91 26.14 -24.77
C ILE A 416 -8.87 24.61 -24.91
N ARG A 417 -9.90 24.02 -25.54
CA ARG A 417 -10.00 22.56 -25.73
C ARG A 417 -8.97 21.98 -26.69
N THR A 418 -8.43 22.77 -27.59
CA THR A 418 -7.42 22.33 -28.57
C THR A 418 -6.01 22.75 -28.23
N CYS A 419 -5.79 23.36 -27.06
CA CYS A 419 -4.51 23.95 -26.67
C CYS A 419 -3.99 25.03 -27.67
N ALA A 420 -4.87 25.83 -28.17
CA ALA A 420 -4.57 26.88 -29.16
C ALA A 420 -4.88 28.30 -28.64
N ILE A 421 -4.83 28.52 -27.34
CA ILE A 421 -5.18 29.78 -26.67
C ILE A 421 -4.31 30.91 -27.24
N ALA A 422 -4.93 31.76 -28.07
CA ALA A 422 -4.30 32.95 -28.62
C ALA A 422 -4.23 34.09 -27.58
N GLY A 423 -3.25 34.99 -27.72
CA GLY A 423 -3.08 36.14 -26.85
C GLY A 423 -3.87 37.32 -27.32
#